data_685947c196497819c3abad5d6d6b1bc5
#
_entry.id   685947c196497819c3abad5d6d6b1bc5
#
_cell.length_a   1.000
_cell.length_b   1.000
_cell.length_c   1.000
_cell.angle_alpha   90.00
_cell.angle_beta   90.00
_cell.angle_gamma   90.00
#
_symmetry.space_group_name_H-M   'P 1'
#
loop_
_entity.id
_entity.type
_entity.pdbx_description
1 polymer ?
#
loop_
_entity_poly.entity_id
_entity_poly.type
_entity_poly.pdbx_seq_one_letter_code
_entity_poly.pdbx_strand_id
1 'polypeptide(L)'
;MKKYDYLIVGSGLFGATFAHLAHKQGKKCLVIDKRPHLGGNIYCEQTEGINVHKYGAHIFHTSNKEVWDFVNSIVEFNRYTNSPVANYKGKLYNLPFNMNTFYQMWGVTTPAEAQAKIDEQKAEAVAKMKADGISEPRNLEEQAQVLIGKDIYEQLIKGYTEKQWGRKCTELPAFIIKRLPVRLVFDNNYFNDKYQGIPMGGYNKLTEGLLEGIDTMMSVDFFQDSIPTADRKDVLLKEDWRKIANKLVFTGKIDEFYDYQFGKLNYRTVRFE
;
A
#
# COMPACT_ATOMS: atom_id res chain seq x y z
N MET A 1 -19.83 7.06 -34.15
CA MET A 1 -18.75 6.06 -34.01
C MET A 1 -18.06 6.31 -32.68
N LYS A 2 -17.81 5.28 -31.85
CA LYS A 2 -17.11 5.46 -30.58
C LYS A 2 -15.69 5.93 -30.82
N LYS A 3 -15.24 6.90 -30.03
CA LYS A 3 -13.90 7.50 -30.21
C LYS A 3 -12.79 6.60 -29.65
N TYR A 4 -13.04 5.95 -28.47
CA TYR A 4 -12.05 5.17 -27.73
C TYR A 4 -12.37 3.68 -27.68
N ASP A 5 -11.33 2.85 -27.60
CA ASP A 5 -11.48 1.43 -27.29
C ASP A 5 -11.74 1.24 -25.80
N TYR A 6 -11.06 2.02 -24.96
CA TYR A 6 -11.19 1.96 -23.51
C TYR A 6 -11.40 3.34 -22.89
N LEU A 7 -12.38 3.43 -21.99
CA LEU A 7 -12.45 4.46 -20.95
C LEU A 7 -11.88 3.86 -19.66
N ILE A 8 -10.88 4.53 -19.08
CA ILE A 8 -10.19 4.07 -17.87
C ILE A 8 -10.46 5.11 -16.78
N VAL A 9 -11.12 4.69 -15.71
CA VAL A 9 -11.44 5.53 -14.55
C VAL A 9 -10.42 5.30 -13.46
N GLY A 10 -9.61 6.31 -13.22
CA GLY A 10 -8.49 6.32 -12.28
C GLY A 10 -7.14 6.28 -12.98
N SER A 11 -6.34 7.34 -12.77
CA SER A 11 -4.98 7.53 -13.31
C SER A 11 -3.88 6.99 -12.38
N GLY A 12 -4.25 6.21 -11.35
CA GLY A 12 -3.31 5.53 -10.49
C GLY A 12 -2.48 4.48 -11.25
N LEU A 13 -1.51 3.87 -10.58
CA LEU A 13 -0.56 2.95 -11.22
C LEU A 13 -1.23 1.83 -12.04
N PHE A 14 -2.33 1.26 -11.54
CA PHE A 14 -3.06 0.22 -12.29
C PHE A 14 -3.66 0.77 -13.60
N GLY A 15 -4.42 1.86 -13.51
CA GLY A 15 -5.07 2.45 -14.70
C GLY A 15 -4.06 2.95 -15.72
N ALA A 16 -2.98 3.60 -15.28
CA ALA A 16 -1.90 4.07 -16.13
C ALA A 16 -1.16 2.92 -16.82
N THR A 17 -0.84 1.84 -16.10
CA THR A 17 -0.20 0.65 -16.68
C THR A 17 -1.10 -0.05 -17.69
N PHE A 18 -2.39 -0.20 -17.37
CA PHE A 18 -3.36 -0.77 -18.31
C PHE A 18 -3.45 0.06 -19.60
N ALA A 19 -3.57 1.39 -19.48
CA ALA A 19 -3.63 2.30 -20.61
C ALA A 19 -2.38 2.20 -21.49
N HIS A 20 -1.20 2.19 -20.87
CA HIS A 20 0.08 2.03 -21.55
C HIS A 20 0.15 0.75 -22.39
N LEU A 21 -0.16 -0.39 -21.77
CA LEU A 21 -0.10 -1.70 -22.43
C LEU A 21 -1.15 -1.82 -23.56
N ALA A 22 -2.34 -1.26 -23.36
CA ALA A 22 -3.37 -1.21 -24.39
C ALA A 22 -2.95 -0.29 -25.56
N HIS A 23 -2.38 0.88 -25.24
CA HIS A 23 -1.87 1.83 -26.27
C HIS A 23 -0.75 1.20 -27.09
N LYS A 24 0.18 0.47 -26.48
CA LYS A 24 1.21 -0.30 -27.21
C LYS A 24 0.63 -1.35 -28.18
N GLN A 25 -0.59 -1.80 -27.95
CA GLN A 25 -1.34 -2.69 -28.86
C GLN A 25 -2.22 -1.94 -29.86
N GLY A 26 -2.00 -0.64 -30.05
CA GLY A 26 -2.74 0.21 -30.99
C GLY A 26 -4.16 0.57 -30.54
N LYS A 27 -4.50 0.37 -29.25
CA LYS A 27 -5.83 0.76 -28.72
C LYS A 27 -5.84 2.23 -28.34
N LYS A 28 -6.96 2.87 -28.62
CA LYS A 28 -7.21 4.26 -28.20
C LYS A 28 -7.82 4.27 -26.82
N CYS A 29 -7.13 4.90 -25.87
CA CYS A 29 -7.55 4.99 -24.47
C CYS A 29 -7.86 6.44 -24.08
N LEU A 30 -8.88 6.63 -23.24
CA LEU A 30 -9.11 7.86 -22.49
C LEU A 30 -9.02 7.52 -21.01
N VAL A 31 -8.11 8.19 -20.28
CA VAL A 31 -7.97 8.05 -18.83
C VAL A 31 -8.58 9.28 -18.16
N ILE A 32 -9.49 9.05 -17.22
CA ILE A 32 -10.08 10.12 -16.41
C ILE A 32 -9.76 9.91 -14.92
N ASP A 33 -9.61 10.99 -14.19
CA ASP A 33 -9.45 10.95 -12.73
C ASP A 33 -10.16 12.14 -12.09
N LYS A 34 -10.82 11.90 -10.97
CA LYS A 34 -11.48 12.95 -10.19
C LYS A 34 -10.50 13.91 -9.49
N ARG A 35 -9.26 13.50 -9.31
CA ARG A 35 -8.19 14.34 -8.76
C ARG A 35 -7.64 15.26 -9.84
N PRO A 36 -7.08 16.43 -9.48
CA PRO A 36 -6.50 17.37 -10.43
C PRO A 36 -5.10 16.96 -10.93
N HIS A 37 -4.63 15.78 -10.57
CA HIS A 37 -3.29 15.28 -10.88
C HIS A 37 -3.33 13.79 -11.27
N LEU A 38 -2.34 13.35 -12.03
CA LEU A 38 -2.09 11.95 -12.33
C LEU A 38 -1.53 11.20 -11.12
N GLY A 39 -1.46 9.87 -11.22
CA GLY A 39 -0.72 9.01 -10.29
C GLY A 39 -1.53 8.48 -9.11
N GLY A 40 -2.76 8.96 -8.91
CA GLY A 40 -3.58 8.44 -7.80
C GLY A 40 -2.85 8.56 -6.46
N ASN A 41 -2.69 7.44 -5.73
CA ASN A 41 -2.05 7.44 -4.42
C ASN A 41 -0.52 7.55 -4.45
N ILE A 42 0.14 7.33 -5.60
CA ILE A 42 1.60 7.48 -5.71
C ILE A 42 2.03 8.90 -6.09
N TYR A 43 1.08 9.83 -6.22
CA TYR A 43 1.38 11.22 -6.55
C TYR A 43 2.31 11.87 -5.53
N CYS A 44 3.32 12.60 -6.05
CA CYS A 44 4.26 13.40 -5.25
C CYS A 44 4.05 14.89 -5.49
N GLU A 45 4.02 15.67 -4.41
CA GLU A 45 4.12 17.13 -4.48
C GLU A 45 5.58 17.55 -4.41
N GLN A 46 5.93 18.57 -5.19
CA GLN A 46 7.25 19.20 -5.11
C GLN A 46 7.21 20.30 -4.05
N THR A 47 8.01 20.13 -3.00
CA THR A 47 8.13 21.14 -1.94
C THR A 47 9.61 21.35 -1.63
N GLU A 48 10.12 22.55 -1.87
CA GLU A 48 11.53 22.92 -1.62
C GLU A 48 12.55 21.94 -2.25
N GLY A 49 12.24 21.42 -3.44
CA GLY A 49 13.07 20.45 -4.15
C GLY A 49 12.94 19.00 -3.66
N ILE A 50 12.01 18.72 -2.74
CA ILE A 50 11.74 17.40 -2.20
C ILE A 50 10.48 16.82 -2.86
N ASN A 51 10.53 15.54 -3.24
CA ASN A 51 9.36 14.78 -3.68
C ASN A 51 8.57 14.31 -2.46
N VAL A 52 7.56 15.04 -2.05
CA VAL A 52 6.70 14.68 -0.93
C VAL A 52 5.63 13.70 -1.39
N HIS A 53 5.61 12.49 -0.85
CA HIS A 53 4.58 11.48 -1.13
C HIS A 53 3.27 11.89 -0.44
N LYS A 54 2.38 12.55 -1.17
CA LYS A 54 1.17 13.19 -0.61
C LYS A 54 0.22 12.23 0.10
N TYR A 55 0.15 11.00 -0.35
CA TYR A 55 -0.78 9.98 0.16
C TYR A 55 -0.07 8.83 0.88
N GLY A 56 1.05 9.14 1.54
CA GLY A 56 1.89 8.20 2.27
C GLY A 56 3.06 7.66 1.46
N ALA A 57 4.06 7.17 2.17
CA ALA A 57 5.28 6.65 1.55
C ALA A 57 4.98 5.43 0.68
N HIS A 58 5.42 5.49 -0.57
CA HIS A 58 5.38 4.38 -1.51
C HIS A 58 6.81 4.03 -1.92
N ILE A 59 7.22 2.80 -1.66
CA ILE A 59 8.50 2.25 -2.09
C ILE A 59 8.19 1.09 -3.03
N PHE A 60 8.66 1.18 -4.27
CA PHE A 60 8.48 0.10 -5.23
C PHE A 60 9.40 -1.06 -4.87
N HIS A 61 8.86 -2.28 -4.84
CA HIS A 61 9.63 -3.50 -4.61
C HIS A 61 9.03 -4.68 -5.35
N THR A 62 9.86 -5.57 -5.83
CA THR A 62 9.44 -6.79 -6.53
C THR A 62 10.58 -7.80 -6.60
N SER A 63 10.25 -9.09 -6.62
CA SER A 63 11.20 -10.16 -6.99
C SER A 63 11.08 -10.57 -8.45
N ASN A 64 10.08 -10.04 -9.18
CA ASN A 64 9.88 -10.31 -10.60
C ASN A 64 10.77 -9.37 -11.45
N LYS A 65 11.74 -9.97 -12.15
CA LYS A 65 12.65 -9.19 -13.01
C LYS A 65 11.95 -8.51 -14.17
N GLU A 66 10.95 -9.12 -14.78
CA GLU A 66 10.22 -8.52 -15.90
C GLU A 66 9.49 -7.24 -15.47
N VAL A 67 8.88 -7.26 -14.27
CA VAL A 67 8.22 -6.08 -13.70
C VAL A 67 9.24 -4.99 -13.38
N TRP A 68 10.40 -5.37 -12.83
CA TRP A 68 11.48 -4.42 -12.55
C TRP A 68 12.03 -3.77 -13.82
N ASP A 69 12.32 -4.58 -14.84
CA ASP A 69 12.80 -4.09 -16.14
C ASP A 69 11.76 -3.20 -16.82
N PHE A 70 10.47 -3.57 -16.73
CA PHE A 70 9.39 -2.78 -17.29
C PHE A 70 9.33 -1.38 -16.68
N VAL A 71 9.30 -1.25 -15.35
CA VAL A 71 9.22 0.09 -14.71
C VAL A 71 10.48 0.91 -14.97
N ASN A 72 11.66 0.29 -15.02
CA ASN A 72 12.92 0.96 -15.36
C ASN A 72 13.01 1.34 -16.85
N SER A 73 12.24 0.71 -17.74
CA SER A 73 12.14 1.15 -19.14
C SER A 73 11.31 2.44 -19.30
N ILE A 74 10.54 2.82 -18.29
CA ILE A 74 9.73 4.05 -18.26
C ILE A 74 10.50 5.18 -17.56
N VAL A 75 11.04 4.89 -16.37
CA VAL A 75 11.83 5.83 -15.56
C VAL A 75 12.87 5.06 -14.75
N GLU A 76 14.08 5.62 -14.62
CA GLU A 76 15.13 5.04 -13.80
C GLU A 76 14.75 5.03 -12.32
N PHE A 77 14.99 3.92 -11.63
CA PHE A 77 14.81 3.78 -10.18
C PHE A 77 16.17 3.87 -9.48
N ASN A 78 16.20 4.57 -8.34
CA ASN A 78 17.37 4.61 -7.47
C ASN A 78 17.54 3.28 -6.71
N ARG A 79 18.58 3.23 -5.87
CA ARG A 79 18.89 2.07 -5.01
C ARG A 79 18.39 2.26 -3.58
N TYR A 80 17.26 2.93 -3.40
CA TYR A 80 16.70 3.14 -2.06
C TYR A 80 16.36 1.80 -1.41
N THR A 81 16.92 1.58 -0.21
CA THR A 81 16.61 0.42 0.63
C THR A 81 15.74 0.88 1.79
N ASN A 82 14.54 0.32 1.89
CA ASN A 82 13.62 0.67 2.97
C ASN A 82 14.09 0.03 4.29
N SER A 83 14.56 0.86 5.20
CA SER A 83 15.06 0.45 6.54
C SER A 83 14.38 1.31 7.61
N PRO A 84 13.11 1.04 7.95
CA PRO A 84 12.37 1.85 8.91
C PRO A 84 12.94 1.70 10.32
N VAL A 85 12.79 2.78 11.10
CA VAL A 85 13.18 2.84 12.51
C VAL A 85 11.97 3.22 13.33
N ALA A 86 11.68 2.44 14.37
CA ALA A 86 10.64 2.77 15.34
C ALA A 86 11.24 3.59 16.49
N ASN A 87 10.53 4.63 16.90
CA ASN A 87 10.84 5.38 18.12
C ASN A 87 9.80 5.03 19.20
N TYR A 88 10.24 4.39 20.26
CA TYR A 88 9.42 4.10 21.43
C TYR A 88 9.97 4.83 22.63
N LYS A 89 9.30 5.90 23.06
CA LYS A 89 9.67 6.71 24.24
C LYS A 89 11.15 7.16 24.23
N GLY A 90 11.64 7.59 23.06
CA GLY A 90 13.02 8.04 22.86
C GLY A 90 14.04 6.94 22.57
N LYS A 91 13.67 5.65 22.66
CA LYS A 91 14.52 4.53 22.21
C LYS A 91 14.24 4.21 20.76
N LEU A 92 15.29 4.03 19.98
CA LEU A 92 15.22 3.70 18.56
C LEU A 92 15.41 2.20 18.37
N TYR A 93 14.57 1.60 17.51
CA TYR A 93 14.62 0.18 17.16
C TYR A 93 14.57 0.03 15.64
N ASN A 94 15.45 -0.81 15.11
CA ASN A 94 15.40 -1.17 13.69
C ASN A 94 14.21 -2.08 13.39
N LEU A 95 13.64 -1.93 12.20
CA LEU A 95 12.57 -2.79 11.68
C LEU A 95 13.01 -3.35 10.31
N PRO A 96 12.47 -4.51 9.89
CA PRO A 96 11.58 -5.42 10.60
C PRO A 96 12.26 -6.02 11.82
N PHE A 97 11.51 -6.80 12.64
CA PHE A 97 12.08 -7.45 13.84
C PHE A 97 13.23 -8.39 13.45
N ASN A 98 14.45 -7.96 13.68
CA ASN A 98 15.68 -8.64 13.30
C ASN A 98 16.71 -8.61 14.44
N MET A 99 17.90 -9.16 14.23
CA MET A 99 18.93 -9.21 15.26
C MET A 99 19.35 -7.82 15.77
N ASN A 100 19.30 -6.77 14.95
CA ASN A 100 19.56 -5.41 15.43
C ASN A 100 18.47 -4.95 16.39
N THR A 101 17.19 -5.25 16.10
CA THR A 101 16.06 -4.98 17.01
C THR A 101 16.25 -5.68 18.36
N PHE A 102 16.63 -6.96 18.34
CA PHE A 102 16.80 -7.77 19.54
C PHE A 102 18.03 -7.35 20.35
N TYR A 103 19.11 -6.97 19.67
CA TYR A 103 20.27 -6.37 20.33
C TYR A 103 19.89 -5.05 21.03
N GLN A 104 19.17 -4.17 20.35
CA GLN A 104 18.72 -2.88 20.91
C GLN A 104 17.75 -3.06 22.08
N MET A 105 16.95 -4.11 22.07
CA MET A 105 15.93 -4.37 23.09
C MET A 105 16.48 -5.13 24.30
N TRP A 106 17.27 -6.18 24.05
CA TRP A 106 17.70 -7.16 25.07
C TRP A 106 19.22 -7.29 25.24
N GLY A 107 20.01 -6.67 24.36
CA GLY A 107 21.49 -6.79 24.38
C GLY A 107 22.00 -8.14 23.85
N VAL A 108 21.14 -8.98 23.27
CA VAL A 108 21.53 -10.30 22.75
C VAL A 108 22.33 -10.15 21.44
N THR A 109 23.32 -11.01 21.25
CA THR A 109 24.25 -10.91 20.12
C THR A 109 24.20 -12.10 19.17
N THR A 110 23.58 -13.20 19.59
CA THR A 110 23.45 -14.42 18.78
C THR A 110 22.00 -14.76 18.49
N PRO A 111 21.72 -15.44 17.35
CA PRO A 111 20.38 -15.95 17.04
C PRO A 111 19.80 -16.84 18.14
N ALA A 112 20.65 -17.66 18.79
CA ALA A 112 20.22 -18.58 19.84
C ALA A 112 19.74 -17.82 21.10
N GLU A 113 20.44 -16.77 21.50
CA GLU A 113 20.03 -15.91 22.63
C GLU A 113 18.72 -15.18 22.32
N ALA A 114 18.58 -14.64 21.11
CA ALA A 114 17.36 -13.97 20.68
C ALA A 114 16.16 -14.93 20.66
N GLN A 115 16.35 -16.13 20.12
CA GLN A 115 15.30 -17.15 20.09
C GLN A 115 14.90 -17.59 21.51
N ALA A 116 15.87 -17.82 22.38
CA ALA A 116 15.61 -18.19 23.77
C ALA A 116 14.78 -17.11 24.51
N LYS A 117 15.10 -15.83 24.27
CA LYS A 117 14.35 -14.70 24.85
C LYS A 117 12.91 -14.62 24.34
N ILE A 118 12.72 -14.83 23.04
CA ILE A 118 11.39 -14.89 22.43
C ILE A 118 10.59 -16.06 23.00
N ASP A 119 11.18 -17.25 23.09
CA ASP A 119 10.51 -18.47 23.57
C ASP A 119 10.15 -18.38 25.06
N GLU A 120 11.01 -17.78 25.91
CA GLU A 120 10.71 -17.47 27.31
C GLU A 120 9.42 -16.65 27.43
N GLN A 121 9.33 -15.51 26.70
CA GLN A 121 8.16 -14.62 26.78
C GLN A 121 6.90 -15.23 26.16
N LYS A 122 7.04 -16.02 25.10
CA LYS A 122 5.92 -16.78 24.52
C LYS A 122 5.37 -17.81 25.51
N ALA A 123 6.27 -18.52 26.22
CA ALA A 123 5.86 -19.48 27.23
C ALA A 123 5.11 -18.82 28.39
N GLU A 124 5.56 -17.64 28.84
CA GLU A 124 4.84 -16.82 29.82
C GLU A 124 3.43 -16.44 29.35
N ALA A 125 3.31 -15.99 28.10
CA ALA A 125 2.01 -15.62 27.52
C ALA A 125 1.05 -16.82 27.44
N VAL A 126 1.55 -17.98 27.00
CA VAL A 126 0.77 -19.22 26.95
C VAL A 126 0.36 -19.71 28.35
N ALA A 127 1.27 -19.64 29.33
CA ALA A 127 0.98 -20.03 30.71
C ALA A 127 -0.11 -19.13 31.32
N LYS A 128 -0.04 -17.82 31.10
CA LYS A 128 -1.07 -16.87 31.52
C LYS A 128 -2.44 -17.19 30.89
N MET A 129 -2.48 -17.41 29.59
CA MET A 129 -3.74 -17.77 28.90
C MET A 129 -4.35 -19.05 29.50
N LYS A 130 -3.54 -20.09 29.75
CA LYS A 130 -4.01 -21.32 30.38
C LYS A 130 -4.56 -21.08 31.80
N ALA A 131 -3.90 -20.26 32.60
CA ALA A 131 -4.38 -19.88 33.94
C ALA A 131 -5.74 -19.16 33.87
N ASP A 132 -5.95 -18.36 32.82
CA ASP A 132 -7.21 -17.63 32.56
C ASP A 132 -8.28 -18.51 31.87
N GLY A 133 -8.01 -19.81 31.63
CA GLY A 133 -8.93 -20.74 30.95
C GLY A 133 -9.07 -20.50 29.44
N ILE A 134 -8.11 -19.81 28.83
CA ILE A 134 -8.10 -19.45 27.41
C ILE A 134 -7.29 -20.47 26.63
N SER A 135 -7.91 -21.20 25.70
CA SER A 135 -7.26 -22.21 24.88
C SER A 135 -6.62 -21.66 23.61
N GLU A 136 -7.19 -20.59 23.03
CA GLU A 136 -6.73 -19.94 21.82
C GLU A 136 -6.80 -18.41 21.95
N PRO A 137 -5.88 -17.65 21.31
CA PRO A 137 -5.92 -16.20 21.36
C PRO A 137 -7.24 -15.63 20.81
N ARG A 138 -7.92 -14.82 21.60
CA ARG A 138 -9.24 -14.24 21.30
C ARG A 138 -9.11 -12.91 20.55
N ASN A 139 -8.00 -12.23 20.71
CA ASN A 139 -7.78 -10.88 20.20
C ASN A 139 -6.31 -10.70 19.73
N LEU A 140 -6.04 -9.55 19.13
CA LEU A 140 -4.72 -9.22 18.57
C LEU A 140 -3.62 -9.19 19.65
N GLU A 141 -3.90 -8.67 20.84
CA GLU A 141 -2.94 -8.62 21.96
C GLU A 141 -2.47 -10.01 22.35
N GLU A 142 -3.41 -10.92 22.64
CA GLU A 142 -3.10 -12.31 23.02
C GLU A 142 -2.33 -13.01 21.88
N GLN A 143 -2.77 -12.83 20.64
CA GLN A 143 -2.11 -13.41 19.47
C GLN A 143 -0.68 -12.90 19.29
N ALA A 144 -0.44 -11.60 19.46
CA ALA A 144 0.89 -11.02 19.35
C ALA A 144 1.82 -11.57 20.43
N GLN A 145 1.38 -11.62 21.69
CA GLN A 145 2.20 -12.10 22.79
C GLN A 145 2.61 -13.57 22.64
N VAL A 146 1.72 -14.45 22.16
CA VAL A 146 2.07 -15.86 21.88
C VAL A 146 2.94 -16.05 20.63
N LEU A 147 2.99 -15.07 19.72
CA LEU A 147 3.84 -15.12 18.53
C LEU A 147 5.26 -14.63 18.78
N ILE A 148 5.43 -13.54 19.54
CA ILE A 148 6.70 -12.81 19.62
C ILE A 148 7.06 -12.33 21.04
N GLY A 149 6.20 -12.58 22.02
CA GLY A 149 6.41 -12.14 23.40
C GLY A 149 5.91 -10.73 23.69
N LYS A 150 5.97 -10.39 24.97
CA LYS A 150 5.41 -9.14 25.51
C LYS A 150 6.19 -7.90 25.10
N ASP A 151 7.53 -7.95 25.13
CA ASP A 151 8.35 -6.75 24.92
C ASP A 151 8.19 -6.18 23.51
N ILE A 152 8.23 -7.05 22.51
CA ILE A 152 8.04 -6.63 21.10
C ILE A 152 6.60 -6.13 20.92
N TYR A 153 5.62 -6.82 21.48
CA TYR A 153 4.22 -6.39 21.42
C TYR A 153 4.04 -4.99 22.00
N GLU A 154 4.42 -4.78 23.26
CA GLU A 154 4.19 -3.51 23.97
C GLU A 154 4.94 -2.33 23.34
N GLN A 155 6.19 -2.55 22.89
CA GLN A 155 7.05 -1.46 22.43
C GLN A 155 6.89 -1.14 20.95
N LEU A 156 6.62 -2.15 20.10
CA LEU A 156 6.72 -1.96 18.64
C LEU A 156 5.42 -2.25 17.88
N ILE A 157 4.42 -2.89 18.50
CA ILE A 157 3.17 -3.26 17.81
C ILE A 157 1.98 -2.50 18.35
N LYS A 158 1.78 -2.54 19.66
CA LYS A 158 0.56 -2.01 20.30
C LYS A 158 0.25 -0.58 19.90
N GLY A 159 1.16 0.36 20.15
CA GLY A 159 0.95 1.78 19.90
C GLY A 159 0.67 2.09 18.42
N TYR A 160 1.44 1.47 17.53
CA TYR A 160 1.23 1.60 16.08
C TYR A 160 -0.12 1.06 15.65
N THR A 161 -0.47 -0.15 16.10
CA THR A 161 -1.73 -0.82 15.74
C THR A 161 -2.94 -0.05 16.26
N GLU A 162 -2.92 0.36 17.53
CA GLU A 162 -4.02 1.12 18.14
C GLU A 162 -4.22 2.47 17.44
N LYS A 163 -3.12 3.16 17.08
CA LYS A 163 -3.20 4.39 16.27
C LYS A 163 -3.84 4.15 14.90
N GLN A 164 -3.41 3.09 14.19
CA GLN A 164 -3.91 2.79 12.86
C GLN A 164 -5.39 2.37 12.85
N TRP A 165 -5.82 1.63 13.88
CA TRP A 165 -7.17 1.10 13.94
C TRP A 165 -8.13 1.98 14.72
N GLY A 166 -7.63 2.95 15.51
CA GLY A 166 -8.45 3.78 16.40
C GLY A 166 -9.17 2.95 17.47
N ARG A 167 -8.65 1.75 17.80
CA ARG A 167 -9.23 0.77 18.74
C ARG A 167 -8.11 0.08 19.50
N LYS A 168 -8.43 -0.40 20.70
CA LYS A 168 -7.48 -1.18 21.52
C LYS A 168 -7.18 -2.54 20.87
N CYS A 169 -5.95 -3.04 21.02
CA CYS A 169 -5.57 -4.34 20.51
C CYS A 169 -6.40 -5.49 21.10
N THR A 170 -6.94 -5.33 22.31
CA THR A 170 -7.87 -6.27 22.96
C THR A 170 -9.24 -6.36 22.28
N GLU A 171 -9.59 -5.38 21.45
CA GLU A 171 -10.85 -5.31 20.70
C GLU A 171 -10.70 -5.73 19.24
N LEU A 172 -9.48 -5.94 18.80
CA LEU A 172 -9.16 -6.31 17.42
C LEU A 172 -9.04 -7.83 17.27
N PRO A 173 -9.56 -8.41 16.17
CA PRO A 173 -9.47 -9.85 15.94
C PRO A 173 -8.04 -10.37 15.86
N ALA A 174 -7.78 -11.55 16.41
CA ALA A 174 -6.47 -12.21 16.42
C ALA A 174 -5.88 -12.42 15.00
N PHE A 175 -6.73 -12.63 14.00
CA PHE A 175 -6.26 -12.93 12.63
C PHE A 175 -5.49 -11.77 11.98
N ILE A 176 -5.63 -10.53 12.47
CA ILE A 176 -4.94 -9.35 11.92
C ILE A 176 -3.42 -9.53 12.01
N ILE A 177 -2.94 -10.23 13.05
CA ILE A 177 -1.50 -10.41 13.32
C ILE A 177 -1.07 -11.89 13.26
N LYS A 178 -1.68 -12.68 12.39
CA LYS A 178 -1.35 -14.11 12.27
C LYS A 178 0.12 -14.39 11.89
N ARG A 179 0.79 -13.45 11.23
CA ARG A 179 2.17 -13.60 10.76
C ARG A 179 2.95 -12.34 11.07
N LEU A 180 3.98 -12.50 11.86
CA LEU A 180 4.98 -11.46 12.12
C LEU A 180 6.32 -11.96 11.59
N PRO A 181 6.98 -11.25 10.68
CA PRO A 181 8.29 -11.65 10.20
C PRO A 181 9.33 -11.39 11.29
N VAL A 182 9.76 -12.45 11.96
CA VAL A 182 10.92 -12.44 12.83
C VAL A 182 12.11 -12.98 12.07
N ARG A 183 13.22 -12.24 12.05
CA ARG A 183 14.44 -12.60 11.34
C ARG A 183 15.59 -12.71 12.31
N LEU A 184 16.21 -13.89 12.41
CA LEU A 184 17.39 -14.13 13.24
C LEU A 184 18.68 -13.84 12.46
N VAL A 185 18.70 -12.72 11.73
CA VAL A 185 19.84 -12.21 10.96
C VAL A 185 19.96 -10.70 11.17
N PHE A 186 21.15 -10.14 10.98
CA PHE A 186 21.40 -8.70 11.03
C PHE A 186 21.09 -8.08 9.67
N ASP A 187 19.79 -7.89 9.38
CA ASP A 187 19.34 -7.29 8.12
C ASP A 187 18.17 -6.33 8.37
N ASN A 188 18.41 -5.04 8.14
CA ASN A 188 17.42 -3.98 8.30
C ASN A 188 16.59 -3.73 7.04
N ASN A 189 16.83 -4.47 5.95
CA ASN A 189 16.01 -4.33 4.76
C ASN A 189 14.58 -4.82 5.05
N TYR A 190 13.60 -3.91 4.94
CA TYR A 190 12.21 -4.22 5.26
C TYR A 190 11.63 -5.27 4.31
N PHE A 191 11.95 -5.17 3.03
CA PHE A 191 11.44 -6.09 2.00
C PHE A 191 12.38 -7.27 1.78
N ASN A 192 11.80 -8.43 1.45
CA ASN A 192 12.55 -9.62 1.02
C ASN A 192 12.74 -9.68 -0.49
N ASP A 193 12.23 -8.70 -1.23
CA ASP A 193 12.30 -8.67 -2.68
C ASP A 193 13.70 -8.33 -3.17
N LYS A 194 14.04 -8.88 -4.36
CA LYS A 194 15.37 -8.69 -4.98
C LYS A 194 15.59 -7.25 -5.44
N TYR A 195 14.52 -6.58 -5.83
CA TYR A 195 14.56 -5.23 -6.40
C TYR A 195 13.69 -4.30 -5.57
N GLN A 196 14.21 -3.13 -5.28
CA GLN A 196 13.46 -2.07 -4.63
C GLN A 196 14.07 -0.71 -4.97
N GLY A 197 13.26 0.34 -4.91
CA GLY A 197 13.72 1.69 -5.20
C GLY A 197 12.56 2.68 -5.28
N ILE A 198 12.94 3.93 -5.54
CA ILE A 198 12.04 5.04 -5.79
C ILE A 198 12.42 5.64 -7.15
N PRO A 199 11.46 6.00 -8.01
CA PRO A 199 11.77 6.56 -9.32
C PRO A 199 12.51 7.90 -9.18
N MET A 200 13.54 8.08 -9.98
CA MET A 200 14.33 9.32 -10.04
C MET A 200 13.41 10.48 -10.48
N GLY A 201 13.39 11.55 -9.68
CA GLY A 201 12.48 12.68 -9.91
C GLY A 201 11.05 12.48 -9.42
N GLY A 202 10.77 11.37 -8.70
CA GLY A 202 9.48 11.07 -8.08
C GLY A 202 8.53 10.25 -8.95
N TYR A 203 7.48 9.72 -8.32
CA TYR A 203 6.51 8.83 -8.99
C TYR A 203 5.71 9.50 -10.10
N ASN A 204 5.62 10.83 -10.12
CA ASN A 204 4.94 11.54 -11.20
C ASN A 204 5.58 11.22 -12.55
N LYS A 205 6.92 11.09 -12.60
CA LYS A 205 7.66 10.71 -13.81
C LYS A 205 7.27 9.33 -14.33
N LEU A 206 7.02 8.38 -13.44
CA LEU A 206 6.54 7.06 -13.84
C LEU A 206 5.14 7.14 -14.47
N THR A 207 4.20 7.87 -13.86
CA THR A 207 2.84 7.98 -14.39
C THR A 207 2.77 8.82 -15.66
N GLU A 208 3.54 9.89 -15.75
CA GLU A 208 3.70 10.69 -16.98
C GLU A 208 4.22 9.82 -18.14
N GLY A 209 5.27 9.04 -17.92
CA GLY A 209 5.84 8.15 -18.94
C GLY A 209 4.89 7.01 -19.33
N LEU A 210 4.13 6.44 -18.38
CA LEU A 210 3.11 5.41 -18.68
C LEU A 210 1.96 5.97 -19.52
N LEU A 211 1.61 7.24 -19.37
CA LEU A 211 0.50 7.89 -20.05
C LEU A 211 0.93 8.76 -21.24
N GLU A 212 2.20 8.70 -21.62
CA GLU A 212 2.69 9.44 -22.79
C GLU A 212 1.91 9.05 -24.06
N GLY A 213 1.39 10.06 -24.77
CA GLY A 213 0.60 9.88 -26.00
C GLY A 213 -0.83 9.37 -25.78
N ILE A 214 -1.30 9.27 -24.53
CA ILE A 214 -2.64 8.81 -24.19
C ILE A 214 -3.49 10.00 -23.73
N ASP A 215 -4.72 10.09 -24.23
CA ASP A 215 -5.67 11.15 -23.86
C ASP A 215 -6.02 11.03 -22.37
N THR A 216 -5.88 12.13 -21.61
CA THR A 216 -6.18 12.21 -20.18
C THR A 216 -7.09 13.39 -19.85
N MET A 217 -7.99 13.22 -18.90
CA MET A 217 -8.83 14.30 -18.35
C MET A 217 -8.83 14.21 -16.82
N MET A 218 -8.26 15.21 -16.19
CA MET A 218 -8.22 15.33 -14.72
C MET A 218 -9.38 16.20 -14.22
N SER A 219 -9.66 16.12 -12.90
CA SER A 219 -10.81 16.76 -12.27
C SER A 219 -12.15 16.36 -12.91
N VAL A 220 -12.26 15.09 -13.32
CA VAL A 220 -13.47 14.51 -13.89
C VAL A 220 -13.94 13.34 -13.04
N ASP A 221 -15.08 13.50 -12.37
CA ASP A 221 -15.70 12.45 -11.56
C ASP A 221 -16.64 11.60 -12.43
N PHE A 222 -16.37 10.30 -12.48
CA PHE A 222 -17.16 9.35 -13.28
C PHE A 222 -18.63 9.31 -12.91
N PHE A 223 -19.00 9.61 -11.67
CA PHE A 223 -20.37 9.54 -11.18
C PHE A 223 -21.16 10.85 -11.34
N GLN A 224 -20.48 11.99 -11.47
CA GLN A 224 -21.09 13.31 -11.42
C GLN A 224 -20.93 14.11 -12.70
N ASP A 225 -19.85 13.86 -13.46
CA ASP A 225 -19.50 14.71 -14.58
C ASP A 225 -19.95 14.16 -15.93
N SER A 226 -20.12 15.08 -16.87
CA SER A 226 -20.34 14.81 -18.27
C SER A 226 -19.13 15.23 -19.09
N ILE A 227 -18.85 14.51 -20.15
CA ILE A 227 -17.84 14.88 -21.14
C ILE A 227 -18.40 14.87 -22.56
N PRO A 228 -17.84 15.68 -23.48
CA PRO A 228 -18.33 15.75 -24.83
C PRO A 228 -18.02 14.48 -25.62
N THR A 229 -19.00 14.01 -26.35
CA THR A 229 -18.84 12.97 -27.40
C THR A 229 -18.20 13.56 -28.66
N ALA A 230 -17.85 12.67 -29.60
CA ALA A 230 -17.39 13.08 -30.93
C ALA A 230 -18.38 14.02 -31.66
N ASP A 231 -19.68 13.92 -31.37
CA ASP A 231 -20.73 14.77 -31.91
C ASP A 231 -20.96 16.06 -31.10
N ARG A 232 -20.06 16.37 -30.17
CA ARG A 232 -20.09 17.54 -29.26
C ARG A 232 -21.33 17.58 -28.34
N LYS A 233 -21.95 16.46 -28.07
CA LYS A 233 -23.01 16.32 -27.07
C LYS A 233 -22.41 15.82 -25.78
N ASP A 234 -22.70 16.49 -24.67
CA ASP A 234 -22.30 16.05 -23.36
C ASP A 234 -23.06 14.80 -22.95
N VAL A 235 -22.37 13.84 -22.39
CA VAL A 235 -22.94 12.61 -21.84
C VAL A 235 -22.50 12.39 -20.42
N LEU A 236 -23.44 12.06 -19.55
CA LEU A 236 -23.16 11.69 -18.17
C LEU A 236 -22.39 10.35 -18.16
N LEU A 237 -21.19 10.37 -17.60
CA LEU A 237 -20.25 9.25 -17.72
C LEU A 237 -20.79 7.96 -17.12
N LYS A 238 -21.36 8.02 -15.93
CA LYS A 238 -21.91 6.83 -15.20
C LYS A 238 -22.95 6.08 -16.05
N GLU A 239 -23.82 6.80 -16.72
CA GLU A 239 -24.94 6.23 -17.47
C GLU A 239 -24.55 5.87 -18.91
N ASP A 240 -23.83 6.76 -19.56
CA ASP A 240 -23.66 6.78 -21.01
C ASP A 240 -22.20 6.56 -21.48
N TRP A 241 -21.29 6.08 -20.62
CA TRP A 241 -19.88 5.88 -20.99
C TRP A 241 -19.71 5.06 -22.29
N ARG A 242 -20.69 4.21 -22.60
CA ARG A 242 -20.70 3.43 -23.85
C ARG A 242 -20.79 4.29 -25.10
N LYS A 243 -21.18 5.55 -24.99
CA LYS A 243 -21.12 6.53 -26.08
C LYS A 243 -19.70 7.07 -26.30
N ILE A 244 -18.84 6.98 -25.28
CA ILE A 244 -17.44 7.42 -25.31
C ILE A 244 -16.51 6.28 -25.74
N ALA A 245 -16.65 5.09 -25.16
CA ALA A 245 -15.72 3.97 -25.35
C ALA A 245 -16.44 2.62 -25.53
N ASN A 246 -15.69 1.65 -26.06
CA ASN A 246 -16.18 0.28 -26.23
C ASN A 246 -16.18 -0.50 -24.93
N LYS A 247 -15.15 -0.29 -24.09
CA LYS A 247 -14.94 -0.99 -22.81
C LYS A 247 -14.61 0.02 -21.72
N LEU A 248 -15.00 -0.35 -20.50
CA LEU A 248 -14.69 0.40 -19.27
C LEU A 248 -13.71 -0.39 -18.41
N VAL A 249 -12.68 0.29 -17.93
CA VAL A 249 -11.79 -0.18 -16.85
C VAL A 249 -12.01 0.74 -15.66
N PHE A 250 -12.60 0.23 -14.59
CA PHE A 250 -12.95 1.02 -13.43
C PHE A 250 -12.05 0.63 -12.25
N THR A 251 -11.31 1.60 -11.70
CA THR A 251 -10.37 1.37 -10.58
C THR A 251 -10.84 1.96 -9.26
N GLY A 252 -12.08 2.49 -9.22
CA GLY A 252 -12.69 3.04 -8.01
C GLY A 252 -13.31 1.96 -7.11
N LYS A 253 -14.15 2.40 -6.18
CA LYS A 253 -14.85 1.49 -5.27
C LYS A 253 -15.90 0.69 -6.02
N ILE A 254 -15.80 -0.64 -5.93
CA ILE A 254 -16.69 -1.54 -6.68
C ILE A 254 -18.14 -1.47 -6.20
N ASP A 255 -18.36 -1.28 -4.90
CA ASP A 255 -19.70 -1.14 -4.33
C ASP A 255 -20.38 0.17 -4.76
N GLU A 256 -19.63 1.28 -4.89
CA GLU A 256 -20.10 2.54 -5.42
C GLU A 256 -20.47 2.43 -6.91
N PHE A 257 -19.68 1.66 -7.68
CA PHE A 257 -19.98 1.40 -9.08
C PHE A 257 -21.33 0.73 -9.29
N TYR A 258 -21.69 -0.19 -8.40
CA TYR A 258 -22.98 -0.90 -8.40
C TYR A 258 -24.03 -0.27 -7.49
N ASP A 259 -23.90 1.04 -7.16
CA ASP A 259 -24.88 1.81 -6.40
C ASP A 259 -25.21 1.17 -5.04
N TYR A 260 -24.24 0.48 -4.45
CA TYR A 260 -24.34 -0.22 -3.17
C TYR A 260 -25.48 -1.26 -3.09
N GLN A 261 -25.93 -1.79 -4.23
CA GLN A 261 -27.07 -2.72 -4.29
C GLN A 261 -26.87 -4.01 -3.48
N PHE A 262 -25.63 -4.40 -3.22
CA PHE A 262 -25.29 -5.55 -2.37
C PHE A 262 -24.75 -5.14 -0.98
N GLY A 263 -24.98 -3.90 -0.58
CA GLY A 263 -24.44 -3.31 0.64
C GLY A 263 -23.10 -2.61 0.45
N LYS A 264 -22.68 -1.88 1.48
CA LYS A 264 -21.42 -1.12 1.49
C LYS A 264 -20.26 -2.00 1.96
N LEU A 265 -19.15 -1.96 1.25
CA LEU A 265 -17.89 -2.53 1.71
C LEU A 265 -17.24 -1.62 2.76
N ASN A 266 -16.48 -2.23 3.67
CA ASN A 266 -15.75 -1.47 4.68
C ASN A 266 -14.39 -1.01 4.11
N TYR A 267 -14.19 0.31 4.10
CA TYR A 267 -12.93 0.93 3.72
C TYR A 267 -12.27 1.58 4.92
N ARG A 268 -10.95 1.73 4.87
CA ARG A 268 -10.18 2.52 5.83
C ARG A 268 -9.72 3.80 5.17
N THR A 269 -10.04 4.92 5.78
CA THR A 269 -9.49 6.22 5.38
C THR A 269 -8.26 6.50 6.23
N VAL A 270 -7.14 6.77 5.59
CA VAL A 270 -5.91 7.22 6.24
C VAL A 270 -5.77 8.72 6.00
N ARG A 271 -5.54 9.47 7.08
CA ARG A 271 -5.23 10.89 7.04
C ARG A 271 -3.74 11.08 7.29
N PHE A 272 -3.09 11.85 6.44
CA PHE A 272 -1.68 12.22 6.57
C PHE A 272 -1.59 13.69 7.01
N GLU A 273 -0.77 13.95 8.00
CA GLU A 273 -0.48 15.27 8.55
C GLU A 273 1.02 15.53 8.51
#